data_f0c92b782604d2e066bced0d6c44024d
#
_entry.id   f0c92b782604d2e066bced0d6c44024d
#
_cell.length_a   1.000
_cell.length_b   1.000
_cell.length_c   1.000
_cell.angle_alpha   90.00
_cell.angle_beta   90.00
_cell.angle_gamma   90.00
#
_symmetry.space_group_name_H-M   'P 1'
#
loop_
_entity.id
_entity.type
_entity.pdbx_description
1 polymer ?
#
loop_
_entity_poly.entity_id
_entity_poly.type
_entity_poly.pdbx_seq_one_letter_code
_entity_poly.pdbx_strand_id
1 'polypeptide(L)'
;MRLKTEGAFHTYYMDKAAELFRPVLEEASFEPAEARVLSNYTGGFHEADPAKIREGLYYQLFNPVMWHANLLTAFGEGVRMIFEFGGGIGSAETPDGKRPNLEGMIKRASKAAEYDAQYRSAINAPTVRETADFVNNPLAS
;
A
#
# COMPACT_ATOMS: atom_id res chain seq x y z
N MET A 1 -17.27 -13.36 -0.86
CA MET A 1 -16.56 -13.86 0.34
C MET A 1 -16.69 -12.79 1.43
N ARG A 2 -17.13 -13.16 2.63
CA ARG A 2 -17.25 -12.21 3.73
C ARG A 2 -15.87 -12.03 4.38
N LEU A 3 -15.38 -10.79 4.46
CA LEU A 3 -14.12 -10.50 5.15
C LEU A 3 -14.34 -10.51 6.66
N LYS A 4 -13.41 -11.09 7.41
CA LYS A 4 -13.38 -11.02 8.88
C LYS A 4 -12.65 -9.74 9.27
N THR A 5 -13.37 -8.62 9.33
CA THR A 5 -12.86 -7.33 9.79
C THR A 5 -13.55 -6.95 11.08
N GLU A 6 -12.84 -6.33 12.01
CA GLU A 6 -13.37 -5.88 13.31
C GLU A 6 -14.13 -4.55 13.20
N GLY A 7 -14.13 -3.92 12.03
CA GLY A 7 -14.83 -2.66 11.79
C GLY A 7 -15.19 -2.47 10.31
N ALA A 8 -16.08 -1.51 10.06
CA ALA A 8 -16.56 -1.15 8.73
C ALA A 8 -15.61 -0.15 8.04
N PHE A 9 -14.29 -0.39 8.16
CA PHE A 9 -13.26 0.47 7.56
C PHE A 9 -13.49 0.68 6.08
N HIS A 10 -13.17 1.88 5.60
CA HIS A 10 -13.29 2.28 4.21
C HIS A 10 -14.74 2.23 3.67
N THR A 11 -15.72 2.48 4.54
CA THR A 11 -17.13 2.62 4.19
C THR A 11 -17.73 3.86 4.85
N TYR A 12 -18.90 4.29 4.38
CA TYR A 12 -19.61 5.45 4.94
C TYR A 12 -19.92 5.34 6.45
N TYR A 13 -19.87 4.16 7.05
CA TYR A 13 -20.02 3.98 8.50
C TYR A 13 -18.86 4.58 9.32
N MET A 14 -17.77 4.94 8.66
CA MET A 14 -16.60 5.58 9.30
C MET A 14 -16.64 7.11 9.24
N ASP A 15 -17.71 7.73 8.73
CA ASP A 15 -17.86 9.18 8.61
C ASP A 15 -17.66 9.90 9.95
N LYS A 16 -18.33 9.42 11.01
CA LYS A 16 -18.17 9.97 12.36
C LYS A 16 -16.76 9.81 12.93
N ALA A 17 -16.11 8.71 12.64
CA ALA A 17 -14.71 8.51 13.03
C ALA A 17 -13.80 9.48 12.28
N ALA A 18 -14.07 9.74 11.01
CA ALA A 18 -13.36 10.73 10.22
C ALA A 18 -13.54 12.14 10.76
N GLU A 19 -14.77 12.52 11.16
CA GLU A 19 -15.02 13.81 11.81
C GLU A 19 -14.23 13.99 13.11
N LEU A 20 -14.15 12.94 13.94
CA LEU A 20 -13.35 12.96 15.18
C LEU A 20 -11.84 13.01 14.90
N PHE A 21 -11.39 12.47 13.77
CA PHE A 21 -9.99 12.49 13.36
C PHE A 21 -9.59 13.79 12.67
N ARG A 22 -10.55 14.57 12.15
CA ARG A 22 -10.29 15.84 11.44
C ARG A 22 -9.38 16.80 12.23
N PRO A 23 -9.63 17.10 13.53
CA PRO A 23 -8.76 17.99 14.29
C PRO A 23 -7.30 17.51 14.34
N VAL A 24 -7.07 16.19 14.45
CA VAL A 24 -5.72 15.61 14.43
C VAL A 24 -5.03 15.86 13.09
N LEU A 25 -5.76 15.75 11.98
CA LEU A 25 -5.23 16.04 10.65
C LEU A 25 -4.96 17.56 10.46
N GLU A 26 -5.76 18.42 11.07
CA GLU A 26 -5.61 19.88 10.99
C GLU A 26 -4.39 20.34 11.78
N GLU A 27 -4.09 19.71 12.92
CA GLU A 27 -2.91 20.00 13.74
C GLU A 27 -1.63 19.39 13.17
N ALA A 28 -1.72 18.33 12.35
CA ALA A 28 -0.56 17.68 11.78
C ALA A 28 0.13 18.54 10.73
N SER A 29 1.47 18.64 10.84
CA SER A 29 2.31 19.24 9.80
C SER A 29 2.59 18.20 8.71
N PHE A 30 2.40 18.62 7.45
CA PHE A 30 2.73 17.81 6.28
C PHE A 30 3.81 18.53 5.48
N GLU A 31 4.97 17.90 5.42
CA GLU A 31 6.08 18.35 4.60
C GLU A 31 6.04 17.70 3.21
N PRO A 32 6.65 18.30 2.20
CA PRO A 32 6.81 17.65 0.89
C PRO A 32 7.49 16.29 1.04
N ALA A 33 6.87 15.26 0.47
CA ALA A 33 7.43 13.92 0.53
C ALA A 33 8.68 13.82 -0.36
N GLU A 34 9.75 13.19 0.16
CA GLU A 34 10.96 12.91 -0.62
C GLU A 34 10.72 11.87 -1.73
N ALA A 35 9.70 11.04 -1.56
CA ALA A 35 9.27 10.04 -2.55
C ALA A 35 7.84 10.29 -2.99
N ARG A 36 7.49 9.88 -4.21
CA ARG A 36 6.10 9.93 -4.69
C ARG A 36 5.26 8.90 -3.95
N VAL A 37 4.14 9.32 -3.39
CA VAL A 37 3.22 8.49 -2.60
C VAL A 37 1.88 8.35 -3.31
N LEU A 38 1.42 7.12 -3.52
CA LEU A 38 0.11 6.84 -4.09
C LEU A 38 -0.98 6.97 -3.03
N SER A 39 -2.06 7.64 -3.39
CA SER A 39 -3.20 7.87 -2.51
C SER A 39 -4.18 6.69 -2.59
N ASN A 40 -4.50 6.11 -1.44
CA ASN A 40 -5.55 5.09 -1.36
C ASN A 40 -6.96 5.63 -1.67
N TYR A 41 -7.15 6.93 -1.60
CA TYR A 41 -8.43 7.58 -1.90
C TYR A 41 -8.60 7.82 -3.40
N THR A 42 -7.59 8.38 -4.08
CA THR A 42 -7.71 8.77 -5.48
C THR A 42 -7.24 7.70 -6.47
N GLY A 43 -6.35 6.80 -6.06
CA GLY A 43 -5.68 5.86 -6.97
C GLY A 43 -4.57 6.50 -7.81
N GLY A 44 -4.23 7.76 -7.54
CA GLY A 44 -3.13 8.51 -8.14
C GLY A 44 -2.12 8.95 -7.09
N PHE A 45 -1.12 9.72 -7.50
CA PHE A 45 -0.17 10.29 -6.55
C PHE A 45 -0.80 11.42 -5.73
N HIS A 46 -0.37 11.52 -4.45
CA HIS A 46 -0.64 12.70 -3.66
C HIS A 46 0.00 13.93 -4.31
N GLU A 47 -0.74 15.02 -4.32
CA GLU A 47 -0.18 16.34 -4.64
C GLU A 47 0.79 16.78 -3.54
N ALA A 48 1.73 17.67 -3.87
CA ALA A 48 2.66 18.21 -2.88
C ALA A 48 2.01 19.21 -1.92
N ASP A 49 0.76 19.64 -2.19
CA ASP A 49 0.01 20.56 -1.35
C ASP A 49 -0.43 19.87 -0.03
N PRO A 50 0.01 20.36 1.13
CA PRO A 50 -0.38 19.84 2.44
C PRO A 50 -1.91 19.78 2.65
N ALA A 51 -2.65 20.74 2.11
CA ALA A 51 -4.11 20.76 2.21
C ALA A 51 -4.73 19.57 1.45
N LYS A 52 -4.21 19.25 0.26
CA LYS A 52 -4.64 18.10 -0.55
C LYS A 52 -4.26 16.76 0.07
N ILE A 53 -3.08 16.67 0.67
CA ILE A 53 -2.68 15.48 1.44
C ILE A 53 -3.66 15.24 2.59
N ARG A 54 -3.94 16.28 3.37
CA ARG A 54 -4.89 16.22 4.51
C ARG A 54 -6.29 15.83 4.06
N GLU A 55 -6.78 16.42 2.99
CA GLU A 55 -8.07 16.09 2.38
C GLU A 55 -8.14 14.61 1.96
N GLY A 56 -7.12 14.11 1.26
CA GLY A 56 -7.03 12.71 0.85
C GLY A 56 -6.99 11.74 2.03
N LEU A 57 -6.24 12.06 3.09
CA LEU A 57 -6.18 11.27 4.33
C LEU A 57 -7.51 11.25 5.09
N TYR A 58 -8.25 12.35 5.05
CA TYR A 58 -9.59 12.40 5.64
C TYR A 58 -10.58 11.51 4.87
N TYR A 59 -10.65 11.67 3.56
CA TYR A 59 -11.62 10.94 2.74
C TYR A 59 -11.34 9.43 2.64
N GLN A 60 -10.09 8.99 2.72
CA GLN A 60 -9.78 7.56 2.68
C GLN A 60 -10.38 6.75 3.84
N LEU A 61 -10.69 7.38 4.98
CA LEU A 61 -11.24 6.68 6.15
C LEU A 61 -12.60 6.05 5.87
N PHE A 62 -13.41 6.68 5.05
CA PHE A 62 -14.79 6.25 4.76
C PHE A 62 -15.09 6.03 3.28
N ASN A 63 -14.06 5.99 2.44
CA ASN A 63 -14.16 5.64 1.03
C ASN A 63 -13.34 4.38 0.72
N PRO A 64 -13.71 3.64 -0.34
CA PRO A 64 -12.98 2.44 -0.75
C PRO A 64 -11.51 2.70 -1.03
N VAL A 65 -10.67 1.71 -0.71
CA VAL A 65 -9.24 1.75 -1.05
C VAL A 65 -9.06 1.49 -2.54
N MET A 66 -8.48 2.46 -3.25
CA MET A 66 -8.24 2.41 -4.69
C MET A 66 -6.96 1.64 -5.06
N TRP A 67 -6.74 0.48 -4.40
CA TRP A 67 -5.51 -0.31 -4.54
C TRP A 67 -5.20 -0.72 -5.98
N HIS A 68 -6.21 -1.17 -6.72
CA HIS A 68 -6.03 -1.56 -8.13
C HIS A 68 -5.62 -0.37 -9.00
N ALA A 69 -6.28 0.78 -8.81
CA ALA A 69 -5.92 2.00 -9.52
C ALA A 69 -4.48 2.46 -9.18
N ASN A 70 -4.06 2.36 -7.92
CA ASN A 70 -2.69 2.62 -7.50
C ASN A 70 -1.67 1.77 -8.27
N LEU A 71 -1.94 0.47 -8.43
CA LEU A 71 -1.06 -0.41 -9.20
C LEU A 71 -1.01 0.00 -10.68
N LEU A 72 -2.16 0.29 -11.29
CA LEU A 72 -2.19 0.74 -12.69
C LEU A 72 -1.47 2.07 -12.88
N THR A 73 -1.60 3.00 -11.95
CA THR A 73 -0.85 4.27 -11.94
C THR A 73 0.67 4.00 -11.86
N ALA A 74 1.09 3.12 -10.94
CA ALA A 74 2.51 2.74 -10.83
C ALA A 74 3.05 2.08 -12.13
N PHE A 75 2.27 1.21 -12.75
CA PHE A 75 2.64 0.58 -14.02
C PHE A 75 2.76 1.61 -15.15
N GLY A 76 1.83 2.55 -15.23
CA GLY A 76 1.87 3.66 -16.19
C GLY A 76 3.12 4.55 -16.05
N GLU A 77 3.66 4.65 -14.84
CA GLU A 77 4.92 5.37 -14.54
C GLU A 77 6.18 4.50 -14.75
N GLY A 78 6.02 3.27 -15.25
CA GLY A 78 7.13 2.38 -15.55
C GLY A 78 7.72 1.64 -14.36
N VAL A 79 7.00 1.56 -13.22
CA VAL A 79 7.44 0.81 -12.05
C VAL A 79 7.43 -0.68 -12.36
N ARG A 80 8.61 -1.30 -12.43
CA ARG A 80 8.79 -2.73 -12.72
C ARG A 80 9.12 -3.57 -11.51
N MET A 81 9.50 -2.97 -10.39
CA MET A 81 9.86 -3.67 -9.17
C MET A 81 8.98 -3.21 -8.02
N ILE A 82 8.35 -4.14 -7.35
CA ILE A 82 7.47 -3.89 -6.21
C ILE A 82 7.98 -4.67 -5.00
N PHE A 83 8.20 -3.97 -3.91
CA PHE A 83 8.63 -4.54 -2.63
C PHE A 83 7.51 -4.42 -1.60
N GLU A 84 7.17 -5.52 -0.94
CA GLU A 84 6.25 -5.53 0.20
C GLU A 84 7.05 -5.59 1.50
N PHE A 85 6.88 -4.58 2.34
CA PHE A 85 7.40 -4.54 3.71
C PHE A 85 6.27 -4.76 4.70
N GLY A 86 6.51 -5.55 5.74
CA GLY A 86 5.52 -5.75 6.80
C GLY A 86 5.67 -7.08 7.52
N GLY A 87 4.72 -7.40 8.39
CA GLY A 87 4.77 -8.62 9.21
C GLY A 87 4.17 -9.86 8.54
N GLY A 88 3.72 -9.77 7.28
CA GLY A 88 3.02 -10.85 6.59
C GLY A 88 1.65 -11.20 7.22
N ILE A 89 0.98 -12.20 6.65
CA ILE A 89 -0.33 -12.69 7.12
C ILE A 89 -0.31 -14.21 7.32
N GLY A 90 -1.31 -14.72 8.03
CA GLY A 90 -1.52 -16.15 8.30
C GLY A 90 -1.51 -16.46 9.78
N SER A 91 -1.87 -17.70 10.12
CA SER A 91 -2.02 -18.18 11.50
C SER A 91 -0.71 -18.66 12.14
N ALA A 92 0.42 -18.62 11.43
CA ALA A 92 1.69 -19.03 11.98
C ALA A 92 2.07 -18.16 13.18
N GLU A 93 2.58 -18.79 14.25
CA GLU A 93 3.00 -18.08 15.46
C GLU A 93 4.30 -17.31 15.27
N THR A 94 5.19 -17.81 14.41
CA THR A 94 6.47 -17.19 14.12
C THR A 94 6.43 -16.38 12.82
N PRO A 95 7.22 -15.30 12.69
CA PRO A 95 7.29 -14.52 11.46
C PRO A 95 7.67 -15.34 10.22
N ASP A 96 8.53 -16.34 10.38
CA ASP A 96 9.01 -17.16 9.26
C ASP A 96 7.92 -18.03 8.64
N GLY A 97 6.85 -18.32 9.38
CA GLY A 97 5.68 -19.03 8.87
C GLY A 97 4.61 -18.12 8.26
N LYS A 98 4.79 -16.80 8.28
CA LYS A 98 3.89 -15.84 7.63
C LYS A 98 4.10 -15.83 6.13
N ARG A 99 3.07 -15.44 5.39
CA ARG A 99 3.11 -15.27 3.93
C ARG A 99 2.85 -13.81 3.54
N PRO A 100 3.28 -13.39 2.34
CA PRO A 100 2.98 -12.06 1.84
C PRO A 100 1.49 -11.78 1.76
N ASN A 101 1.09 -10.54 2.02
CA ASN A 101 -0.31 -10.09 1.97
C ASN A 101 -0.72 -9.63 0.57
N LEU A 102 0.15 -8.89 -0.11
CA LEU A 102 -0.16 -8.15 -1.32
C LEU A 102 0.19 -8.90 -2.61
N GLU A 103 1.04 -9.93 -2.54
CA GLU A 103 1.57 -10.67 -3.70
C GLU A 103 0.48 -11.09 -4.69
N GLY A 104 -0.57 -11.74 -4.19
CA GLY A 104 -1.65 -12.24 -5.05
C GLY A 104 -2.45 -11.13 -5.74
N MET A 105 -2.57 -9.95 -5.13
CA MET A 105 -3.23 -8.80 -5.74
C MET A 105 -2.36 -8.15 -6.79
N ILE A 106 -1.06 -8.01 -6.52
CA ILE A 106 -0.07 -7.46 -7.46
C ILE A 106 0.03 -8.35 -8.70
N LYS A 107 0.20 -9.66 -8.54
CA LYS A 107 0.25 -10.62 -9.66
C LYS A 107 -1.01 -10.59 -10.53
N ARG A 108 -2.20 -10.48 -9.92
CA ARG A 108 -3.45 -10.36 -10.68
C ARG A 108 -3.55 -9.06 -11.47
N ALA A 109 -3.17 -7.93 -10.86
CA ALA A 109 -3.19 -6.63 -11.54
C ALA A 109 -2.18 -6.60 -12.69
N SER A 110 -0.96 -7.10 -12.45
CA SER A 110 0.10 -7.22 -13.46
C SER A 110 -0.37 -8.05 -14.66
N LYS A 111 -0.96 -9.24 -14.41
CA LYS A 111 -1.51 -10.10 -15.47
C LYS A 111 -2.66 -9.42 -16.23
N ALA A 112 -3.57 -8.75 -15.52
CA ALA A 112 -4.71 -8.09 -16.16
C ALA A 112 -4.30 -6.88 -17.02
N ALA A 113 -3.21 -6.20 -16.64
CA ALA A 113 -2.65 -5.08 -17.37
C ALA A 113 -1.63 -5.49 -18.44
N GLU A 114 -1.37 -6.81 -18.60
CA GLU A 114 -0.30 -7.34 -19.47
C GLU A 114 1.05 -6.66 -19.20
N TYR A 115 1.31 -6.36 -17.91
CA TYR A 115 2.49 -5.62 -17.46
C TYR A 115 3.46 -6.53 -16.71
N ASP A 116 4.74 -6.51 -17.10
CA ASP A 116 5.78 -7.31 -16.46
C ASP A 116 6.34 -6.59 -15.23
N ALA A 117 5.66 -6.78 -14.09
CA ALA A 117 6.12 -6.30 -12.79
C ALA A 117 6.67 -7.46 -11.96
N GLN A 118 7.88 -7.29 -11.46
CA GLN A 118 8.50 -8.21 -10.51
C GLN A 118 8.09 -7.85 -9.08
N TYR A 119 7.91 -8.88 -8.26
CA TYR A 119 7.52 -8.72 -6.87
C TYR A 119 8.52 -9.40 -5.94
N ARG A 120 8.85 -8.74 -4.84
CA ARG A 120 9.67 -9.27 -3.73
C ARG A 120 9.01 -8.94 -2.40
N SER A 121 9.14 -9.82 -1.43
CA SER A 121 8.69 -9.57 -0.06
C SER A 121 9.86 -9.42 0.90
N ALA A 122 9.71 -8.53 1.88
CA ALA A 122 10.62 -8.32 2.98
C ALA A 122 9.82 -8.34 4.29
N ILE A 123 9.19 -9.47 4.59
CA ILE A 123 8.21 -9.63 5.67
C ILE A 123 8.74 -10.40 6.88
N ASN A 124 9.89 -11.05 6.75
CA ASN A 124 10.59 -11.78 7.81
C ASN A 124 12.10 -11.81 7.53
N ALA A 125 12.89 -12.29 8.47
CA ALA A 125 14.35 -12.26 8.36
C ALA A 125 14.90 -12.96 7.10
N PRO A 126 14.42 -14.16 6.69
CA PRO A 126 14.83 -14.77 5.43
C PRO A 126 14.52 -13.89 4.21
N THR A 127 13.28 -13.47 4.02
CA THR A 127 12.86 -12.69 2.84
C THR A 127 13.48 -11.29 2.79
N VAL A 128 13.80 -10.69 3.95
CA VAL A 128 14.56 -9.43 4.00
C VAL A 128 15.97 -9.65 3.44
N ARG A 129 16.67 -10.74 3.82
CA ARG A 129 18.01 -11.06 3.31
C ARG A 129 17.96 -11.32 1.80
N GLU A 130 17.06 -12.17 1.34
CA GLU A 130 16.89 -12.48 -0.08
C GLU A 130 16.61 -11.21 -0.91
N THR A 131 15.76 -10.32 -0.39
CA THR A 131 15.44 -9.05 -1.05
C THR A 131 16.64 -8.11 -1.05
N ALA A 132 17.41 -8.03 0.03
CA ALA A 132 18.62 -7.23 0.12
C ALA A 132 19.71 -7.75 -0.84
N ASP A 133 19.90 -9.07 -0.90
CA ASP A 133 20.85 -9.69 -1.83
C ASP A 133 20.47 -9.41 -3.29
N PHE A 134 19.19 -9.50 -3.62
CA PHE A 134 18.68 -9.15 -4.94
C PHE A 134 18.93 -7.68 -5.31
N VAL A 135 18.67 -6.74 -4.38
CA VAL A 135 18.89 -5.30 -4.62
C VAL A 135 20.38 -4.99 -4.83
N ASN A 136 21.24 -5.65 -4.07
CA ASN A 136 22.69 -5.45 -4.15
C ASN A 136 23.34 -6.13 -5.37
N ASN A 137 22.71 -7.21 -5.89
CA ASN A 137 23.24 -8.01 -7.00
C ASN A 137 22.17 -8.33 -8.05
N PRO A 138 21.59 -7.32 -8.73
CA PRO A 138 20.44 -7.52 -9.59
C PRO A 138 20.72 -8.37 -10.85
N LEU A 139 21.98 -8.61 -11.20
CA LEU A 139 22.41 -9.40 -12.35
C LEU A 139 22.73 -10.86 -12.02
N ALA A 140 22.60 -11.29 -10.75
CA ALA A 140 22.91 -12.64 -10.31
C ALA A 140 21.67 -13.57 -10.23
N SER A 141 20.50 -13.12 -10.70
CA SER A 141 19.22 -13.84 -10.63
C SER A 141 18.60 -14.11 -12.00
#